data_f98e946918caa8eddd3983b9adda5cce
#
_entry.id   f98e946918caa8eddd3983b9adda5cce
#
_cell.length_a   1.000
_cell.length_b   1.000
_cell.length_c   1.000
_cell.angle_alpha   90.00
_cell.angle_beta   90.00
_cell.angle_gamma   90.00
#
_symmetry.space_group_name_H-M   'P 1'
#
loop_
_entity.id
_entity.type
_entity.pdbx_description
1 polymer ?
#
loop_
_entity_poly.entity_id
_entity_poly.type
_entity_poly.pdbx_seq_one_letter_code
_entity_poly.pdbx_strand_id
1 'polypeptide(L)'
;MPGNAITFFQPPPGSPTLGLTTALGVLRAGFVLVGNVPTDSNGVIQQGSLLVIDRNGKQVGSFTNQLGDPWDLAIDDEFDHATVFVSNVNSGNNKNGSVTRLNLRISPTGVSVIDTPTVIANGYTVEPNGAALVLGPTGLAYDANTDTLYVASTADNAIFSVPRAAGRTGSAGTGDVIFQDDHLHGPLALVFAPNGDLITSNGDAVKPDPTQPSEIVEFTKSGKFVGQFNVDAGTGGAFGIGIALVGQDTARIAVVDDNANDIIVIDQNVGQGD
;
A
#
# COMPACT_ATOMS: atom_id res chain seq x y z
N MET A 1 3.08 -19.34 -20.18
CA MET A 1 4.56 -19.50 -20.06
C MET A 1 4.97 -18.67 -18.86
N PRO A 2 5.71 -19.20 -17.89
CA PRO A 2 6.23 -18.38 -16.80
C PRO A 2 7.13 -17.30 -17.39
N GLY A 3 6.84 -16.03 -17.08
CA GLY A 3 7.66 -14.92 -17.50
C GLY A 3 8.99 -14.93 -16.73
N ASN A 4 10.10 -14.61 -17.38
CA ASN A 4 11.35 -14.41 -16.67
C ASN A 4 11.34 -13.02 -16.02
N ALA A 5 11.48 -12.95 -14.69
CA ALA A 5 11.71 -11.70 -14.00
C ALA A 5 13.07 -11.10 -14.40
N ILE A 6 13.08 -9.80 -14.66
CA ILE A 6 14.29 -9.06 -14.97
C ILE A 6 14.51 -8.03 -13.86
N THR A 7 15.73 -7.97 -13.32
CA THR A 7 16.09 -6.95 -12.33
C THR A 7 16.06 -5.57 -12.98
N PHE A 8 15.13 -4.71 -12.52
CA PHE A 8 14.99 -3.35 -13.00
C PHE A 8 15.94 -2.39 -12.29
N PHE A 9 16.08 -2.54 -10.98
CA PHE A 9 16.97 -1.73 -10.13
C PHE A 9 17.76 -2.60 -9.17
N GLN A 10 19.04 -2.27 -9.04
CA GLN A 10 19.92 -2.81 -8.01
C GLN A 10 20.82 -1.68 -7.51
N PRO A 11 20.93 -1.47 -6.19
CA PRO A 11 21.80 -0.42 -5.66
C PRO A 11 23.27 -0.69 -6.03
N PRO A 12 24.04 0.35 -6.33
CA PRO A 12 25.47 0.20 -6.57
C PRO A 12 26.20 -0.44 -5.37
N PRO A 13 27.26 -1.21 -5.59
CA PRO A 13 28.07 -1.76 -4.50
C PRO A 13 28.55 -0.65 -3.56
N GLY A 14 28.38 -0.84 -2.24
CA GLY A 14 28.74 0.15 -1.23
C GLY A 14 27.71 1.25 -0.96
N SER A 15 26.58 1.21 -1.66
CA SER A 15 25.42 2.05 -1.30
C SER A 15 24.79 1.61 0.02
N PRO A 16 24.04 2.49 0.72
CA PRO A 16 23.21 2.05 1.84
C PRO A 16 22.37 0.86 1.42
N THR A 17 22.34 -0.16 2.24
CA THR A 17 21.64 -1.42 1.96
C THR A 17 20.15 -1.13 1.71
N LEU A 18 19.59 -1.66 0.64
CA LEU A 18 18.13 -1.79 0.55
C LEU A 18 17.69 -2.69 1.71
N GLY A 19 16.72 -2.20 2.46
CA GLY A 19 16.02 -3.01 3.44
C GLY A 19 14.81 -3.70 2.83
N LEU A 20 13.75 -3.86 3.63
CA LEU A 20 12.44 -4.25 3.12
C LEU A 20 11.94 -3.19 2.12
N THR A 21 11.67 -3.63 0.90
CA THR A 21 11.02 -2.80 -0.13
C THR A 21 9.54 -3.17 -0.15
N THR A 22 8.70 -2.29 0.34
CA THR A 22 7.28 -2.56 0.62
C THR A 22 6.36 -1.80 -0.32
N ALA A 23 6.38 -0.47 -0.28
CA ALA A 23 5.58 0.38 -1.14
C ALA A 23 6.13 0.44 -2.57
N LEU A 24 5.26 0.39 -3.58
CA LEU A 24 5.64 0.52 -4.98
C LEU A 24 4.61 1.37 -5.74
N GLY A 25 5.06 2.40 -6.42
CA GLY A 25 4.21 3.21 -7.30
C GLY A 25 4.95 3.70 -8.53
N VAL A 26 4.23 3.81 -9.65
CA VAL A 26 4.79 4.26 -10.92
C VAL A 26 4.12 5.57 -11.33
N LEU A 27 4.91 6.62 -11.48
CA LEU A 27 4.43 7.90 -12.00
C LEU A 27 4.29 7.84 -13.53
N ARG A 28 3.30 8.53 -14.07
CA ARG A 28 3.05 8.63 -15.53
C ARG A 28 4.29 9.09 -16.32
N ALA A 29 5.13 9.88 -15.69
CA ALA A 29 6.42 10.32 -16.25
C ALA A 29 7.49 9.20 -16.31
N GLY A 30 7.20 8.01 -15.78
CA GLY A 30 8.07 6.83 -15.80
C GLY A 30 9.06 6.73 -14.64
N PHE A 31 8.90 7.53 -13.59
CA PHE A 31 9.63 7.31 -12.34
C PHE A 31 8.92 6.28 -11.49
N VAL A 32 9.70 5.46 -10.79
CA VAL A 32 9.22 4.47 -9.83
C VAL A 32 9.53 4.97 -8.43
N LEU A 33 8.52 5.02 -7.57
CA LEU A 33 8.64 5.32 -6.15
C LEU A 33 8.68 3.99 -5.39
N VAL A 34 9.67 3.82 -4.52
CA VAL A 34 9.85 2.57 -3.76
C VAL A 34 10.02 2.88 -2.28
N GLY A 35 9.14 2.34 -1.44
CA GLY A 35 9.33 2.36 0.00
C GLY A 35 10.52 1.48 0.39
N ASN A 36 11.38 2.00 1.24
CA ASN A 36 12.56 1.30 1.71
C ASN A 36 12.65 1.39 3.23
N VAL A 37 12.67 0.23 3.89
CA VAL A 37 12.76 0.09 5.35
C VAL A 37 14.04 -0.67 5.68
N PRO A 38 15.19 0.03 5.85
CA PRO A 38 16.46 -0.61 6.14
C PRO A 38 16.47 -1.16 7.56
N THR A 39 17.23 -2.25 7.76
CA THR A 39 17.55 -2.79 9.08
C THR A 39 19.06 -2.78 9.30
N ASP A 40 19.48 -2.64 10.56
CA ASP A 40 20.88 -2.82 10.91
C ASP A 40 21.27 -4.32 11.01
N SER A 41 22.52 -4.60 11.34
CA SER A 41 23.04 -5.97 11.47
C SER A 41 22.38 -6.79 12.60
N ASN A 42 21.63 -6.16 13.48
CA ASN A 42 20.89 -6.79 14.57
C ASN A 42 19.40 -6.96 14.22
N GLY A 43 18.98 -6.59 12.99
CA GLY A 43 17.58 -6.63 12.56
C GLY A 43 16.75 -5.45 13.09
N VAL A 44 17.37 -4.42 13.64
CA VAL A 44 16.65 -3.24 14.14
C VAL A 44 16.32 -2.32 12.97
N ILE A 45 15.04 -1.98 12.82
CA ILE A 45 14.55 -1.07 11.81
C ILE A 45 15.20 0.31 11.97
N GLN A 46 15.70 0.84 10.86
CA GLN A 46 16.31 2.16 10.76
C GLN A 46 15.36 3.12 10.02
N GLN A 47 15.70 4.41 10.00
CA GLN A 47 14.93 5.43 9.30
C GLN A 47 14.61 5.01 7.85
N GLY A 48 13.34 4.88 7.56
CA GLY A 48 12.86 4.55 6.22
C GLY A 48 12.97 5.72 5.23
N SER A 49 12.76 5.40 3.96
CA SER A 49 12.81 6.37 2.87
C SER A 49 11.88 5.97 1.72
N LEU A 50 11.52 6.95 0.91
CA LEU A 50 10.90 6.73 -0.38
C LEU A 50 11.94 7.01 -1.45
N LEU A 51 12.40 5.96 -2.14
CA LEU A 51 13.38 6.05 -3.22
C LEU A 51 12.70 6.47 -4.51
N VAL A 52 13.40 7.23 -5.35
CA VAL A 52 12.97 7.62 -6.69
C VAL A 52 13.90 6.98 -7.70
N ILE A 53 13.37 6.09 -8.53
CA ILE A 53 14.10 5.38 -9.58
C ILE A 53 13.61 5.90 -10.94
N ASP A 54 14.51 6.22 -11.84
CA ASP A 54 14.16 6.65 -13.20
C ASP A 54 13.79 5.45 -14.09
N ARG A 55 13.28 5.74 -15.30
CA ARG A 55 12.88 4.73 -16.30
C ARG A 55 14.00 3.80 -16.76
N ASN A 56 15.25 4.11 -16.45
CA ASN A 56 16.43 3.30 -16.81
C ASN A 56 16.90 2.45 -15.61
N GLY A 57 16.16 2.41 -14.51
CA GLY A 57 16.54 1.70 -13.32
C GLY A 57 17.65 2.39 -12.52
N LYS A 58 17.80 3.70 -12.61
CA LYS A 58 18.79 4.46 -11.82
C LYS A 58 18.09 5.21 -10.70
N GLN A 59 18.60 5.10 -9.48
CA GLN A 59 18.15 5.94 -8.37
C GLN A 59 18.56 7.39 -8.62
N VAL A 60 17.58 8.30 -8.63
CA VAL A 60 17.75 9.73 -8.89
C VAL A 60 17.35 10.60 -7.71
N GLY A 61 16.76 10.02 -6.67
CA GLY A 61 16.35 10.73 -5.47
C GLY A 61 15.99 9.81 -4.31
N SER A 62 15.78 10.44 -3.14
CA SER A 62 15.28 9.78 -1.94
C SER A 62 14.64 10.83 -1.03
N PHE A 63 13.49 10.50 -0.44
CA PHE A 63 12.79 11.33 0.53
C PHE A 63 12.73 10.63 1.87
N THR A 64 13.02 11.34 2.97
CA THR A 64 13.02 10.81 4.35
C THR A 64 12.20 11.66 5.31
N ASN A 65 11.92 12.92 4.95
CA ASN A 65 11.25 13.85 5.85
C ASN A 65 9.80 13.43 6.11
N GLN A 66 9.41 13.34 7.39
CA GLN A 66 8.11 12.88 7.86
C GLN A 66 7.73 11.46 7.40
N LEU A 67 8.71 10.67 6.94
CA LEU A 67 8.55 9.25 6.67
C LEU A 67 9.23 8.46 7.79
N GLY A 68 8.47 7.54 8.37
CA GLY A 68 8.99 6.54 9.30
C GLY A 68 9.45 5.32 8.52
N ASP A 69 8.65 4.27 8.58
CA ASP A 69 8.89 3.01 7.86
C ASP A 69 7.78 2.86 6.81
N PRO A 70 7.99 3.35 5.55
CA PRO A 70 7.00 3.29 4.48
C PRO A 70 6.53 1.85 4.25
N TRP A 71 5.21 1.63 4.14
CA TRP A 71 4.64 0.30 3.93
C TRP A 71 3.86 0.17 2.63
N ASP A 72 3.04 1.17 2.32
CA ASP A 72 2.34 1.27 1.04
C ASP A 72 2.23 2.74 0.62
N LEU A 73 1.80 2.98 -0.63
CA LEU A 73 1.55 4.31 -1.14
C LEU A 73 0.36 4.35 -2.12
N ALA A 74 -0.39 5.45 -2.06
CA ALA A 74 -1.37 5.83 -3.07
C ALA A 74 -0.94 7.11 -3.77
N ILE A 75 -1.18 7.19 -5.08
CA ILE A 75 -0.71 8.30 -5.92
C ILE A 75 -1.89 8.92 -6.68
N ASP A 76 -2.01 10.23 -6.60
CA ASP A 76 -2.79 11.05 -7.53
C ASP A 76 -1.79 11.80 -8.43
N ASP A 77 -1.72 11.41 -9.71
CA ASP A 77 -0.68 11.82 -10.65
C ASP A 77 -1.24 12.69 -11.77
N GLU A 78 -0.83 13.95 -11.81
CA GLU A 78 -1.20 14.96 -12.79
C GLU A 78 -0.06 15.29 -13.79
N PHE A 79 0.83 14.35 -14.09
CA PHE A 79 1.99 14.43 -14.99
C PHE A 79 3.17 15.28 -14.48
N ASP A 80 3.00 16.57 -14.24
CA ASP A 80 4.04 17.46 -13.75
C ASP A 80 3.98 17.67 -12.22
N HIS A 81 2.90 17.22 -11.63
CA HIS A 81 2.69 17.17 -10.19
C HIS A 81 2.10 15.81 -9.77
N ALA A 82 2.33 15.43 -8.54
CA ALA A 82 1.64 14.29 -7.92
C ALA A 82 1.43 14.54 -6.43
N THR A 83 0.29 14.10 -5.91
CA THR A 83 0.07 13.92 -4.48
C THR A 83 0.30 12.45 -4.14
N VAL A 84 1.22 12.20 -3.22
CA VAL A 84 1.56 10.85 -2.78
C VAL A 84 1.23 10.71 -1.30
N PHE A 85 0.44 9.72 -0.96
CA PHE A 85 0.15 9.31 0.40
C PHE A 85 0.99 8.08 0.72
N VAL A 86 1.65 8.07 1.87
CA VAL A 86 2.52 6.98 2.30
C VAL A 86 2.10 6.53 3.69
N SER A 87 1.75 5.26 3.85
CA SER A 87 1.55 4.66 5.16
C SER A 87 2.91 4.35 5.80
N ASN A 88 3.01 4.61 7.10
CA ASN A 88 4.24 4.41 7.87
C ASN A 88 3.91 3.64 9.14
N VAL A 89 4.61 2.55 9.39
CA VAL A 89 4.46 1.77 10.63
C VAL A 89 5.17 2.40 11.82
N ASN A 90 6.15 3.30 11.59
CA ASN A 90 6.84 4.06 12.64
C ASN A 90 7.30 3.17 13.81
N SER A 91 7.95 2.06 13.52
CA SER A 91 8.37 1.06 14.50
C SER A 91 9.43 1.57 15.51
N GLY A 92 9.97 2.77 15.26
CA GLY A 92 10.92 3.46 16.14
C GLY A 92 10.28 4.09 17.39
N ASN A 93 10.65 5.33 17.71
CA ASN A 93 10.31 5.97 18.98
C ASN A 93 8.84 6.32 19.22
N ASN A 94 7.98 6.31 18.22
CA ASN A 94 6.59 6.76 18.34
C ASN A 94 5.52 5.65 18.27
N LYS A 95 5.83 4.43 18.03
CA LYS A 95 4.93 3.24 18.05
C LYS A 95 3.48 3.43 17.54
N ASN A 96 3.19 4.52 16.87
CA ASN A 96 1.89 4.86 16.32
C ASN A 96 2.04 5.01 14.81
N GLY A 97 1.35 4.17 14.07
CA GLY A 97 1.32 4.26 12.62
C GLY A 97 0.73 5.58 12.15
N SER A 98 1.16 6.02 10.98
CA SER A 98 0.72 7.28 10.41
C SER A 98 0.59 7.20 8.88
N VAL A 99 -0.07 8.21 8.29
CA VAL A 99 -0.04 8.46 6.86
C VAL A 99 0.52 9.85 6.61
N THR A 100 1.55 9.92 5.77
CA THR A 100 2.19 11.16 5.35
C THR A 100 1.80 11.48 3.91
N ARG A 101 1.39 12.72 3.65
CA ARG A 101 1.19 13.25 2.31
C ARG A 101 2.43 14.02 1.87
N LEU A 102 2.89 13.74 0.64
CA LEU A 102 3.93 14.49 -0.08
C LEU A 102 3.31 15.09 -1.34
N ASN A 103 3.56 16.38 -1.57
CA ASN A 103 3.25 17.02 -2.84
C ASN A 103 4.54 17.07 -3.67
N LEU A 104 4.50 16.47 -4.86
CA LEU A 104 5.66 16.31 -5.72
C LEU A 104 5.55 17.16 -6.96
N ARG A 105 6.68 17.74 -7.37
CA ARG A 105 6.89 18.26 -8.72
C ARG A 105 7.68 17.26 -9.52
N ILE A 106 7.20 16.99 -10.73
CA ILE A 106 7.80 16.03 -11.65
C ILE A 106 8.38 16.80 -12.82
N SER A 107 9.63 16.51 -13.17
CA SER A 107 10.33 17.09 -14.31
C SER A 107 10.97 15.97 -15.14
N PRO A 108 11.41 16.23 -16.38
CA PRO A 108 12.10 15.22 -17.19
C PRO A 108 13.38 14.66 -16.54
N THR A 109 13.96 15.36 -15.58
CA THR A 109 15.25 15.00 -14.95
C THR A 109 15.13 14.51 -13.53
N GLY A 110 13.92 14.53 -12.93
CA GLY A 110 13.75 14.06 -11.55
C GLY A 110 12.45 14.50 -10.90
N VAL A 111 12.30 14.08 -9.67
CA VAL A 111 11.15 14.35 -8.81
C VAL A 111 11.63 15.09 -7.56
N SER A 112 10.90 16.11 -7.15
CA SER A 112 11.20 16.90 -5.93
C SER A 112 9.94 17.16 -5.12
N VAL A 113 10.09 17.28 -3.79
CA VAL A 113 9.00 17.68 -2.89
C VAL A 113 8.80 19.20 -3.03
N ILE A 114 7.53 19.63 -3.16
CA ILE A 114 7.17 21.05 -3.35
C ILE A 114 7.16 21.80 -2.01
N ASP A 115 6.63 21.14 -0.98
CA ASP A 115 6.40 21.72 0.35
C ASP A 115 6.82 20.76 1.46
N THR A 116 6.62 21.15 2.72
CA THR A 116 6.89 20.25 3.85
C THR A 116 5.86 19.12 3.87
N PRO A 117 6.31 17.84 3.82
CA PRO A 117 5.40 16.70 3.96
C PRO A 117 4.53 16.81 5.20
N THR A 118 3.29 16.41 5.09
CA THR A 118 2.29 16.58 6.16
C THR A 118 1.77 15.23 6.64
N VAL A 119 1.84 14.97 7.94
CA VAL A 119 1.14 13.83 8.57
C VAL A 119 -0.35 14.15 8.59
N ILE A 120 -1.14 13.46 7.75
CA ILE A 120 -2.58 13.69 7.58
C ILE A 120 -3.45 12.76 8.42
N ALA A 121 -2.89 11.61 8.83
CA ALA A 121 -3.53 10.67 9.74
C ALA A 121 -2.47 10.02 10.65
N ASN A 122 -2.83 9.70 11.88
CA ASN A 122 -1.94 9.02 12.84
C ASN A 122 -2.76 8.36 13.96
N GLY A 123 -2.08 7.57 14.78
CA GLY A 123 -2.70 6.90 15.92
C GLY A 123 -3.11 5.45 15.61
N TYR A 124 -2.76 4.94 14.42
CA TYR A 124 -2.96 3.52 14.11
C TYR A 124 -2.11 2.65 15.02
N THR A 125 -2.66 1.51 15.44
CA THR A 125 -1.93 0.54 16.27
C THR A 125 -0.73 0.00 15.51
N VAL A 126 0.40 -0.12 16.22
CA VAL A 126 1.62 -0.75 15.71
C VAL A 126 2.07 -1.82 16.69
N GLU A 127 2.22 -3.05 16.22
CA GLU A 127 2.59 -4.20 17.02
C GLU A 127 3.71 -5.00 16.36
N PRO A 128 4.74 -5.44 17.13
CA PRO A 128 5.71 -6.40 16.63
C PRO A 128 5.04 -7.72 16.22
N ASN A 129 5.46 -8.30 15.11
CA ASN A 129 4.96 -9.59 14.64
C ASN A 129 6.12 -10.46 14.19
N GLY A 130 6.10 -11.75 14.56
CA GLY A 130 7.20 -12.68 14.27
C GLY A 130 7.29 -13.06 12.79
N ALA A 131 6.18 -13.06 12.05
CA ALA A 131 6.14 -13.39 10.63
C ALA A 131 6.28 -12.14 9.74
N ALA A 132 5.55 -11.07 10.09
CA ALA A 132 5.50 -9.86 9.28
C ALA A 132 6.42 -8.73 9.78
N LEU A 133 7.32 -9.00 10.72
CA LEU A 133 8.20 -8.05 11.39
C LEU A 133 7.41 -7.05 12.27
N VAL A 134 6.43 -6.35 11.70
CA VAL A 134 5.58 -5.37 12.37
C VAL A 134 4.21 -5.29 11.69
N LEU A 135 3.16 -5.15 12.48
CA LEU A 135 1.80 -4.83 11.99
C LEU A 135 1.52 -3.35 12.22
N GLY A 136 0.81 -2.72 11.29
CA GLY A 136 0.45 -1.30 11.38
C GLY A 136 -0.48 -0.88 10.25
N PRO A 137 -0.56 0.41 9.90
CA PRO A 137 -1.24 0.87 8.71
C PRO A 137 -0.45 0.39 7.49
N THR A 138 -1.16 -0.20 6.53
CA THR A 138 -0.60 -0.84 5.35
C THR A 138 -1.22 -0.28 4.08
N GLY A 139 -2.18 -0.97 3.46
CA GLY A 139 -2.75 -0.63 2.17
C GLY A 139 -3.44 0.72 2.12
N LEU A 140 -3.24 1.45 1.03
CA LEU A 140 -3.82 2.76 0.78
C LEU A 140 -4.57 2.80 -0.55
N ALA A 141 -5.78 3.38 -0.55
CA ALA A 141 -6.52 3.70 -1.78
C ALA A 141 -7.06 5.13 -1.71
N TYR A 142 -6.80 5.95 -2.74
CA TYR A 142 -7.23 7.34 -2.76
C TYR A 142 -8.32 7.58 -3.82
N ASP A 143 -9.44 8.14 -3.40
CA ASP A 143 -10.52 8.57 -4.27
C ASP A 143 -10.42 10.07 -4.53
N ALA A 144 -9.89 10.45 -5.68
CA ALA A 144 -9.73 11.85 -6.07
C ALA A 144 -11.08 12.57 -6.28
N ASN A 145 -12.17 11.84 -6.59
CA ASN A 145 -13.48 12.46 -6.79
C ASN A 145 -14.09 12.99 -5.48
N THR A 146 -13.79 12.32 -4.36
CA THR A 146 -14.31 12.68 -3.03
C THR A 146 -13.24 13.24 -2.10
N ASP A 147 -11.99 13.35 -2.57
CA ASP A 147 -10.80 13.70 -1.75
C ASP A 147 -10.74 12.86 -0.47
N THR A 148 -10.95 11.54 -0.60
CA THR A 148 -10.96 10.61 0.53
C THR A 148 -9.87 9.56 0.37
N LEU A 149 -9.01 9.43 1.37
CA LEU A 149 -8.04 8.35 1.46
C LEU A 149 -8.62 7.24 2.34
N TYR A 150 -8.56 6.01 1.84
CA TYR A 150 -8.87 4.80 2.60
C TYR A 150 -7.58 4.15 3.08
N VAL A 151 -7.59 3.64 4.30
CA VAL A 151 -6.41 3.08 4.98
C VAL A 151 -6.75 1.73 5.56
N ALA A 152 -6.09 0.67 5.11
CA ALA A 152 -6.07 -0.61 5.79
C ALA A 152 -5.11 -0.54 6.97
N SER A 153 -5.53 -0.97 8.15
CA SER A 153 -4.66 -1.11 9.31
C SER A 153 -4.70 -2.54 9.83
N THR A 154 -3.61 -3.25 9.62
CA THR A 154 -3.50 -4.68 9.94
C THR A 154 -3.67 -4.93 11.44
N ALA A 155 -2.95 -4.16 12.29
CA ALA A 155 -3.01 -4.34 13.74
C ALA A 155 -4.38 -3.95 14.34
N ASP A 156 -5.05 -2.94 13.77
CA ASP A 156 -6.40 -2.55 14.19
C ASP A 156 -7.48 -3.49 13.64
N ASN A 157 -7.12 -4.35 12.68
CA ASN A 157 -8.03 -5.21 11.91
C ASN A 157 -9.24 -4.44 11.37
N ALA A 158 -8.98 -3.32 10.71
CA ALA A 158 -9.99 -2.36 10.27
C ALA A 158 -9.56 -1.58 9.03
N ILE A 159 -10.57 -1.07 8.31
CA ILE A 159 -10.40 -0.09 7.23
C ILE A 159 -10.94 1.24 7.69
N PHE A 160 -10.16 2.29 7.48
CA PHE A 160 -10.50 3.67 7.85
C PHE A 160 -10.67 4.55 6.63
N SER A 161 -11.41 5.66 6.79
CA SER A 161 -11.50 6.74 5.80
C SER A 161 -10.99 8.06 6.38
N VAL A 162 -10.17 8.77 5.61
CA VAL A 162 -9.60 10.08 5.94
C VAL A 162 -10.10 11.08 4.90
N PRO A 163 -11.14 11.88 5.21
CA PRO A 163 -11.69 12.84 4.24
C PRO A 163 -10.78 14.05 4.08
N ARG A 164 -10.87 14.72 2.92
CA ARG A 164 -10.08 15.90 2.54
C ARG A 164 -8.58 15.64 2.61
N ALA A 165 -8.15 14.46 2.18
CA ALA A 165 -6.80 13.97 2.35
C ALA A 165 -5.74 14.82 1.65
N ALA A 166 -6.01 15.26 0.41
CA ALA A 166 -5.10 16.09 -0.36
C ALA A 166 -5.00 17.52 0.19
N GLY A 167 -6.09 18.05 0.75
CA GLY A 167 -6.14 19.42 1.28
C GLY A 167 -5.80 19.56 2.77
N ARG A 168 -5.54 18.49 3.51
CA ARG A 168 -5.32 18.56 4.96
C ARG A 168 -4.03 19.27 5.32
N THR A 169 -4.09 20.10 6.37
CA THR A 169 -2.93 20.77 6.96
C THR A 169 -2.47 20.14 8.30
N GLY A 170 -3.12 19.04 8.71
CA GLY A 170 -2.80 18.31 9.92
C GLY A 170 -3.59 17.00 10.03
N SER A 171 -3.30 16.22 11.05
CA SER A 171 -3.85 14.89 11.24
C SER A 171 -5.35 14.89 11.51
N ALA A 172 -6.04 13.85 11.00
CA ALA A 172 -7.42 13.48 11.30
C ALA A 172 -7.54 12.51 12.50
N GLY A 173 -6.44 12.21 13.21
CA GLY A 173 -6.36 10.97 13.96
C GLY A 173 -6.31 9.79 13.02
N THR A 174 -6.96 8.67 13.35
CA THR A 174 -7.06 7.50 12.45
C THR A 174 -8.08 7.69 11.31
N GLY A 175 -8.89 8.75 11.36
CA GLY A 175 -10.09 8.86 10.54
C GLY A 175 -11.27 8.06 11.10
N ASP A 176 -12.29 7.83 10.27
CA ASP A 176 -13.49 7.09 10.63
C ASP A 176 -13.36 5.62 10.20
N VAL A 177 -13.72 4.67 11.09
CA VAL A 177 -13.80 3.25 10.72
C VAL A 177 -14.96 3.06 9.76
N ILE A 178 -14.71 2.49 8.58
CA ILE A 178 -15.74 2.19 7.60
C ILE A 178 -16.05 0.70 7.48
N PHE A 179 -15.06 -0.18 7.75
CA PHE A 179 -15.27 -1.61 7.71
C PHE A 179 -14.42 -2.28 8.80
N GLN A 180 -15.06 -3.05 9.66
CA GLN A 180 -14.44 -3.81 10.73
C GLN A 180 -15.43 -4.88 11.17
N ASP A 181 -15.31 -6.08 10.62
CA ASP A 181 -16.16 -7.21 10.97
C ASP A 181 -15.38 -8.53 10.92
N ASP A 182 -16.09 -9.65 11.04
CA ASP A 182 -15.46 -10.96 11.10
C ASP A 182 -14.88 -11.49 9.78
N HIS A 183 -15.00 -10.72 8.67
CA HIS A 183 -14.34 -11.04 7.39
C HIS A 183 -12.92 -10.46 7.31
N LEU A 184 -12.48 -9.62 8.27
CA LEU A 184 -11.12 -9.09 8.31
C LEU A 184 -10.20 -9.93 9.19
N HIS A 185 -9.09 -10.37 8.61
CA HIS A 185 -8.06 -11.18 9.25
C HIS A 185 -6.67 -10.56 9.06
N GLY A 186 -6.52 -9.28 9.40
CA GLY A 186 -5.31 -8.51 9.20
C GLY A 186 -5.20 -7.96 7.78
N PRO A 187 -6.00 -6.93 7.42
CA PRO A 187 -6.00 -6.35 6.08
C PRO A 187 -4.64 -5.74 5.73
N LEU A 188 -4.13 -6.02 4.51
CA LEU A 188 -2.82 -5.59 4.01
C LEU A 188 -2.95 -4.62 2.83
N ALA A 189 -3.11 -5.11 1.60
CA ALA A 189 -3.31 -4.27 0.43
C ALA A 189 -4.72 -3.68 0.41
N LEU A 190 -4.89 -2.55 -0.28
CA LEU A 190 -6.19 -1.92 -0.47
C LEU A 190 -6.25 -1.29 -1.86
N VAL A 191 -7.25 -1.66 -2.66
CA VAL A 191 -7.43 -1.15 -4.02
C VAL A 191 -8.91 -0.91 -4.31
N PHE A 192 -9.20 -0.08 -5.32
CA PHE A 192 -10.57 0.05 -5.84
C PHE A 192 -10.88 -1.03 -6.85
N ALA A 193 -12.01 -1.69 -6.69
CA ALA A 193 -12.66 -2.45 -7.74
C ALA A 193 -13.19 -1.53 -8.85
N PRO A 194 -13.39 -2.02 -10.08
CA PRO A 194 -13.92 -1.21 -11.18
C PRO A 194 -15.32 -0.62 -10.95
N ASN A 195 -16.14 -1.24 -10.11
CA ASN A 195 -17.46 -0.74 -9.67
C ASN A 195 -17.35 0.37 -8.61
N GLY A 196 -16.14 0.67 -8.13
CA GLY A 196 -15.87 1.68 -7.11
C GLY A 196 -15.91 1.18 -5.67
N ASP A 197 -16.14 -0.11 -5.45
CA ASP A 197 -16.00 -0.76 -4.15
C ASP A 197 -14.50 -0.89 -3.78
N LEU A 198 -14.22 -1.35 -2.58
CA LEU A 198 -12.88 -1.55 -2.08
C LEU A 198 -12.59 -3.05 -1.96
N ILE A 199 -11.38 -3.45 -2.32
CA ILE A 199 -10.87 -4.81 -2.12
C ILE A 199 -9.63 -4.74 -1.27
N THR A 200 -9.58 -5.56 -0.21
CA THR A 200 -8.40 -5.75 0.63
C THR A 200 -7.95 -7.21 0.63
N SER A 201 -6.66 -7.45 0.80
CA SER A 201 -6.15 -8.80 1.12
C SER A 201 -6.08 -8.99 2.62
N ASN A 202 -6.39 -10.19 3.09
CA ASN A 202 -6.19 -10.61 4.47
C ASN A 202 -4.90 -11.44 4.59
N GLY A 203 -3.94 -10.94 5.35
CA GLY A 203 -2.68 -11.63 5.61
C GLY A 203 -2.72 -12.59 6.80
N ASP A 204 -3.89 -12.88 7.35
CA ASP A 204 -4.14 -13.79 8.48
C ASP A 204 -3.30 -13.53 9.75
N ALA A 205 -2.72 -12.34 9.86
CA ALA A 205 -1.88 -11.96 10.99
C ALA A 205 -2.69 -11.64 12.26
N VAL A 206 -3.99 -11.36 12.10
CA VAL A 206 -4.92 -11.01 13.19
C VAL A 206 -6.17 -11.85 13.03
N LYS A 207 -6.59 -12.53 14.09
CA LYS A 207 -7.79 -13.39 14.14
C LYS A 207 -7.90 -14.36 12.94
N PRO A 208 -6.87 -15.14 12.59
CA PRO A 208 -6.91 -16.00 11.42
C PRO A 208 -8.09 -16.98 11.49
N ASP A 209 -8.79 -17.15 10.37
CA ASP A 209 -9.82 -18.18 10.20
C ASP A 209 -9.29 -19.32 9.32
N PRO A 210 -8.97 -20.50 9.88
CA PRO A 210 -8.48 -21.63 9.08
C PRO A 210 -9.48 -22.16 8.05
N THR A 211 -10.75 -21.78 8.14
CA THR A 211 -11.79 -22.16 7.18
C THR A 211 -11.90 -21.18 6.00
N GLN A 212 -11.30 -20.00 6.14
CA GLN A 212 -11.26 -18.92 5.16
C GLN A 212 -9.83 -18.33 5.12
N PRO A 213 -8.80 -19.11 4.78
CA PRO A 213 -7.43 -18.61 4.79
C PRO A 213 -7.12 -17.79 3.55
N SER A 214 -6.23 -16.82 3.69
CA SER A 214 -5.61 -16.06 2.59
C SER A 214 -6.61 -15.49 1.59
N GLU A 215 -7.62 -14.81 2.07
CA GLU A 215 -8.66 -14.26 1.22
C GLU A 215 -8.41 -12.82 0.77
N ILE A 216 -9.04 -12.44 -0.33
CA ILE A 216 -9.37 -11.07 -0.66
C ILE A 216 -10.82 -10.82 -0.31
N VAL A 217 -11.12 -9.65 0.24
CA VAL A 217 -12.44 -9.24 0.71
C VAL A 217 -12.89 -7.97 0.01
N GLU A 218 -14.06 -8.01 -0.62
CA GLU A 218 -14.70 -6.86 -1.27
C GLU A 218 -15.79 -6.28 -0.36
N PHE A 219 -15.80 -4.95 -0.24
CA PHE A 219 -16.78 -4.21 0.54
C PHE A 219 -17.03 -2.82 -0.08
N THR A 220 -18.22 -2.28 0.11
CA THR A 220 -18.56 -0.95 -0.39
C THR A 220 -17.84 0.15 0.39
N LYS A 221 -17.72 1.35 -0.18
CA LYS A 221 -17.19 2.54 0.54
C LYS A 221 -17.98 2.91 1.80
N SER A 222 -19.21 2.40 1.94
CA SER A 222 -20.05 2.57 3.15
C SER A 222 -19.88 1.44 4.17
N GLY A 223 -18.97 0.48 3.93
CA GLY A 223 -18.66 -0.61 4.84
C GLY A 223 -19.62 -1.80 4.79
N LYS A 224 -20.31 -2.02 3.67
CA LYS A 224 -21.12 -3.21 3.49
C LYS A 224 -20.28 -4.30 2.81
N PHE A 225 -20.19 -5.48 3.42
CA PHE A 225 -19.56 -6.66 2.82
C PHE A 225 -20.25 -7.01 1.49
N VAL A 226 -19.45 -7.36 0.48
CA VAL A 226 -19.90 -7.75 -0.86
C VAL A 226 -19.56 -9.21 -1.12
N GLY A 227 -18.32 -9.61 -0.91
CA GLY A 227 -17.87 -10.97 -1.15
C GLY A 227 -16.43 -11.20 -0.70
N GLN A 228 -16.01 -12.45 -0.73
CA GLN A 228 -14.64 -12.85 -0.46
C GLN A 228 -14.22 -14.02 -1.36
N PHE A 229 -12.92 -14.16 -1.58
CA PHE A 229 -12.32 -15.18 -2.41
C PHE A 229 -10.97 -15.63 -1.82
N ASN A 230 -10.78 -16.94 -1.66
CA ASN A 230 -9.52 -17.50 -1.18
C ASN A 230 -8.46 -17.52 -2.29
N VAL A 231 -7.30 -16.98 -2.01
CA VAL A 231 -6.13 -16.98 -2.89
C VAL A 231 -5.36 -18.28 -2.75
N ASP A 232 -5.17 -18.74 -1.52
CA ASP A 232 -4.48 -19.99 -1.18
C ASP A 232 -5.25 -20.79 -0.11
N ALA A 233 -4.94 -22.05 0.00
CA ALA A 233 -5.49 -22.95 1.02
C ALA A 233 -4.80 -22.84 2.40
N GLY A 234 -3.61 -22.24 2.45
CA GLY A 234 -2.86 -21.97 3.68
C GLY A 234 -3.06 -20.54 4.17
N THR A 235 -2.85 -20.29 5.44
CA THR A 235 -2.89 -18.93 6.01
C THR A 235 -1.69 -18.08 5.57
N GLY A 236 -1.87 -16.77 5.45
CA GLY A 236 -0.79 -15.80 5.20
C GLY A 236 -0.38 -15.61 3.73
N GLY A 237 -1.11 -16.20 2.77
CA GLY A 237 -0.75 -16.13 1.35
C GLY A 237 -1.17 -14.84 0.66
N ALA A 238 -2.32 -14.25 1.03
CA ALA A 238 -2.84 -13.08 0.31
C ALA A 238 -2.11 -11.79 0.73
N PHE A 239 -1.35 -11.20 -0.19
CA PHE A 239 -0.54 -9.99 0.04
C PHE A 239 -0.92 -8.84 -0.89
N GLY A 240 -0.04 -8.44 -1.79
CA GLY A 240 -0.24 -7.32 -2.69
C GLY A 240 -1.35 -7.57 -3.71
N ILE A 241 -2.15 -6.54 -4.02
CA ILE A 241 -3.20 -6.60 -5.05
C ILE A 241 -2.95 -5.51 -6.08
N GLY A 242 -3.09 -5.87 -7.36
CA GLY A 242 -3.15 -4.93 -8.47
C GLY A 242 -4.39 -5.20 -9.32
N ILE A 243 -5.08 -4.14 -9.74
CA ILE A 243 -6.25 -4.25 -10.63
C ILE A 243 -6.05 -3.37 -11.85
N ALA A 244 -6.38 -3.90 -13.02
CA ALA A 244 -6.39 -3.17 -14.28
C ALA A 244 -7.59 -3.57 -15.14
N LEU A 245 -8.18 -2.61 -15.84
CA LEU A 245 -9.14 -2.91 -16.90
C LEU A 245 -8.38 -3.40 -18.14
N VAL A 246 -8.72 -4.60 -18.62
CA VAL A 246 -8.12 -5.23 -19.80
C VAL A 246 -9.20 -5.39 -20.89
N GLY A 247 -9.73 -4.28 -21.37
CA GLY A 247 -10.86 -4.24 -22.29
C GLY A 247 -12.01 -3.38 -21.73
N GLN A 248 -13.18 -3.47 -22.36
CA GLN A 248 -14.34 -2.66 -21.94
C GLN A 248 -15.07 -3.27 -20.73
N ASP A 249 -15.08 -4.60 -20.64
CA ASP A 249 -15.92 -5.34 -19.69
C ASP A 249 -15.15 -6.38 -18.89
N THR A 250 -13.81 -6.27 -18.81
CA THR A 250 -12.99 -7.23 -18.08
C THR A 250 -12.00 -6.50 -17.17
N ALA A 251 -12.04 -6.80 -15.88
CA ALA A 251 -11.01 -6.47 -14.93
C ALA A 251 -10.03 -7.64 -14.78
N ARG A 252 -8.75 -7.33 -14.75
CA ARG A 252 -7.70 -8.27 -14.36
C ARG A 252 -7.23 -7.95 -12.97
N ILE A 253 -7.38 -8.89 -12.06
CA ILE A 253 -6.94 -8.81 -10.68
C ILE A 253 -5.70 -9.68 -10.56
N ALA A 254 -4.60 -9.13 -10.07
CA ALA A 254 -3.38 -9.84 -9.74
C ALA A 254 -3.18 -9.79 -8.22
N VAL A 255 -3.05 -10.94 -7.59
CA VAL A 255 -2.82 -11.07 -6.15
C VAL A 255 -1.52 -11.82 -5.94
N VAL A 256 -0.67 -11.28 -5.06
CA VAL A 256 0.54 -11.98 -4.61
C VAL A 256 0.12 -13.09 -3.67
N ASP A 257 0.55 -14.32 -3.97
CA ASP A 257 0.50 -15.48 -3.07
C ASP A 257 1.88 -15.69 -2.45
N ASP A 258 2.03 -15.28 -1.20
CA ASP A 258 3.31 -15.36 -0.48
C ASP A 258 3.68 -16.79 -0.09
N ASN A 259 2.70 -17.67 0.08
CA ASN A 259 2.93 -19.09 0.39
C ASN A 259 3.53 -19.84 -0.81
N ALA A 260 2.99 -19.61 -2.00
CA ALA A 260 3.48 -20.20 -3.24
C ALA A 260 4.65 -19.42 -3.85
N ASN A 261 4.88 -18.17 -3.39
CA ASN A 261 5.85 -17.21 -3.94
C ASN A 261 5.61 -16.97 -5.44
N ASP A 262 4.34 -16.74 -5.79
CA ASP A 262 3.90 -16.47 -7.15
C ASP A 262 2.81 -15.37 -7.20
N ILE A 263 2.19 -15.18 -8.37
CA ILE A 263 1.11 -14.23 -8.57
C ILE A 263 -0.07 -14.95 -9.21
N ILE A 264 -1.21 -14.95 -8.52
CA ILE A 264 -2.48 -15.42 -9.05
C ILE A 264 -3.11 -14.31 -9.87
N VAL A 265 -3.48 -14.61 -11.12
CA VAL A 265 -4.15 -13.66 -12.01
C VAL A 265 -5.56 -14.16 -12.34
N ILE A 266 -6.55 -13.32 -12.05
CA ILE A 266 -7.97 -13.61 -12.26
C ILE A 266 -8.52 -12.57 -13.23
N ASP A 267 -9.17 -13.01 -14.31
CA ASP A 267 -9.94 -12.14 -15.19
C ASP A 267 -11.41 -12.24 -14.79
N GLN A 268 -12.00 -11.10 -14.41
CA GLN A 268 -13.40 -10.99 -14.01
C GLN A 268 -14.16 -10.10 -14.98
N ASN A 269 -15.31 -10.58 -15.45
CA ASN A 269 -16.24 -9.73 -16.21
C ASN A 269 -16.86 -8.67 -15.27
N VAL A 270 -16.62 -7.42 -15.61
CA VAL A 270 -17.23 -6.25 -14.95
C VAL A 270 -18.43 -5.77 -15.78
N GLY A 271 -19.20 -6.73 -16.33
CA GLY A 271 -20.38 -6.45 -17.13
C GLY A 271 -21.33 -5.51 -16.38
N GLN A 272 -22.04 -4.67 -17.14
CA GLN A 272 -22.96 -3.65 -16.64
C GLN A 272 -23.81 -4.24 -15.51
N GLY A 273 -23.61 -3.73 -14.29
CA GLY A 273 -24.47 -4.07 -13.19
C GLY A 273 -25.91 -3.68 -13.55
N ASP A 274 -26.83 -4.62 -13.37
CA ASP A 274 -28.27 -4.44 -13.52
C ASP A 274 -28.79 -3.35 -12.55
#